data_a722bbae3a0f462faeb5ac9328e100da
#
_entry.id   a722bbae3a0f462faeb5ac9328e100da
#
_cell.length_a   1.000
_cell.length_b   1.000
_cell.length_c   1.000
_cell.angle_alpha   90.00
_cell.angle_beta   90.00
_cell.angle_gamma   90.00
#
_symmetry.space_group_name_H-M   'P 1'
#
loop_
_entity.id
_entity.type
_entity.pdbx_description
1 polymer ?
#
loop_
_entity_poly.entity_id
_entity_poly.type
_entity_poly.pdbx_seq_one_letter_code
_entity_poly.pdbx_strand_id
1 'polypeptide(L)'
;MEHRNISLFRGYSDTESVETSLEEIVNIIKCGAALRDRTEKHRYYLQQDLRRDADREKSGCPCFAVAVCFEGGKTREHICAWTGYTLVDLDHIAPERMAATLTLICADKYTLMAYTTISGHGIRIICRIDDLNGAEKGKAFRQYAKYFNQVNDYYSCLVGFESDGQCKNATRISGLASDPHVYYNPSAASFVLQDSPIAPQPQDSASEAVPTKRNKRLEKVVKAAERLLEEEGVSYCEHHHNEYVMRMGYLLNQYGVARKTAAAWAAEHFPDYD
;
A
#
# COMPACT_ATOMS: atom_id res chain seq x y z
N MET A 1 11.00 21.62 -13.09
CA MET A 1 10.89 20.26 -12.47
C MET A 1 11.67 19.34 -13.37
N GLU A 2 12.69 18.64 -12.85
CA GLU A 2 13.36 17.60 -13.63
C GLU A 2 12.34 16.49 -13.94
N HIS A 3 12.10 16.24 -15.23
CA HIS A 3 11.31 15.10 -15.67
C HIS A 3 12.10 13.84 -15.30
N ARG A 4 11.63 13.13 -14.29
CA ARG A 4 12.22 11.85 -13.91
C ARG A 4 11.67 10.79 -14.84
N ASN A 5 12.55 10.19 -15.61
CA ASN A 5 12.20 9.15 -16.58
C ASN A 5 11.76 7.88 -15.87
N ILE A 6 10.80 7.18 -16.44
CA ILE A 6 10.22 5.93 -15.93
C ILE A 6 10.28 4.90 -17.05
N SER A 7 10.62 3.66 -16.73
CA SER A 7 10.57 2.54 -17.67
C SER A 7 9.17 1.96 -17.74
N LEU A 8 8.53 2.10 -18.90
CA LEU A 8 7.22 1.51 -19.22
C LEU A 8 7.42 0.29 -20.13
N PHE A 9 6.79 -0.83 -19.81
CA PHE A 9 6.77 -2.08 -20.56
C PHE A 9 5.38 -2.33 -21.13
N ARG A 10 5.27 -2.94 -22.30
CA ARG A 10 3.97 -3.27 -22.93
C ARG A 10 3.20 -4.35 -22.15
N GLY A 11 3.93 -5.18 -21.40
CA GLY A 11 3.39 -6.26 -20.59
C GLY A 11 4.44 -6.85 -19.67
N TYR A 12 4.00 -7.75 -18.78
CA TYR A 12 4.90 -8.36 -17.81
C TYR A 12 5.99 -9.27 -18.41
N SER A 13 5.79 -9.79 -19.59
CA SER A 13 6.79 -10.64 -20.31
C SER A 13 7.84 -9.83 -21.05
N ASP A 14 7.58 -8.54 -21.34
CA ASP A 14 8.53 -7.73 -22.09
C ASP A 14 9.77 -7.43 -21.28
N THR A 15 10.90 -7.40 -21.96
CA THR A 15 12.22 -7.05 -21.40
C THR A 15 12.69 -5.67 -21.85
N GLU A 16 12.12 -5.16 -22.93
CA GLU A 16 12.41 -3.84 -23.46
C GLU A 16 11.41 -2.83 -22.91
N SER A 17 11.92 -1.74 -22.34
CA SER A 17 11.12 -0.61 -21.85
C SER A 17 11.17 0.56 -22.81
N VAL A 18 10.10 1.34 -22.76
CA VAL A 18 10.05 2.69 -23.35
C VAL A 18 10.18 3.70 -22.22
N GLU A 19 10.98 4.73 -22.43
CA GLU A 19 11.10 5.83 -21.49
C GLU A 19 9.84 6.70 -21.54
N THR A 20 9.30 7.04 -20.38
CA THR A 20 8.06 7.81 -20.24
C THR A 20 8.11 8.70 -19.00
N SER A 21 7.13 9.59 -18.85
CA SER A 21 6.91 10.40 -17.66
C SER A 21 5.76 9.86 -16.79
N LEU A 22 5.67 10.32 -15.54
CA LEU A 22 4.54 9.95 -14.67
C LEU A 22 3.23 10.55 -15.20
N GLU A 23 3.26 11.73 -15.80
CA GLU A 23 2.13 12.36 -16.46
C GLU A 23 1.57 11.52 -17.62
N GLU A 24 2.45 10.93 -18.42
CA GLU A 24 2.03 10.02 -19.50
C GLU A 24 1.41 8.74 -18.96
N ILE A 25 1.97 8.19 -17.87
CA ILE A 25 1.37 7.03 -17.16
C ILE A 25 -0.02 7.39 -16.65
N VAL A 26 -0.21 8.57 -16.03
CA VAL A 26 -1.53 9.06 -15.60
C VAL A 26 -2.50 9.14 -16.79
N ASN A 27 -2.05 9.65 -17.94
CA ASN A 27 -2.88 9.72 -19.14
C ASN A 27 -3.26 8.33 -19.67
N ILE A 28 -2.33 7.37 -19.66
CA ILE A 28 -2.62 5.97 -20.03
C ILE A 28 -3.66 5.36 -19.09
N ILE A 29 -3.53 5.54 -17.79
CA ILE A 29 -4.48 5.05 -16.79
C ILE A 29 -5.86 5.67 -17.00
N LYS A 30 -5.93 6.98 -17.22
CA LYS A 30 -7.17 7.74 -17.32
C LYS A 30 -7.91 7.52 -18.64
N CYS A 31 -7.19 7.49 -19.77
CA CYS A 31 -7.77 7.59 -21.10
C CYS A 31 -7.44 6.42 -22.02
N GLY A 32 -6.57 5.48 -21.64
CA GLY A 32 -6.10 4.40 -22.50
C GLY A 32 -7.21 3.40 -22.84
N ALA A 33 -7.71 3.41 -24.09
CA ALA A 33 -8.80 2.54 -24.52
C ALA A 33 -8.46 1.05 -24.42
N ALA A 34 -7.26 0.64 -24.85
CA ALA A 34 -6.80 -0.75 -24.76
C ALA A 34 -6.64 -1.22 -23.29
N LEU A 35 -6.17 -0.33 -22.40
CA LEU A 35 -6.05 -0.62 -20.97
C LEU A 35 -7.44 -0.75 -20.32
N ARG A 36 -8.38 0.07 -20.74
CA ARG A 36 -9.79 0.00 -20.29
C ARG A 36 -10.42 -1.34 -20.67
N ASP A 37 -10.34 -1.74 -21.93
CA ASP A 37 -10.88 -3.00 -22.42
C ASP A 37 -10.32 -4.19 -21.60
N ARG A 38 -9.01 -4.24 -21.39
CA ARG A 38 -8.39 -5.29 -20.57
C ARG A 38 -8.83 -5.25 -19.11
N THR A 39 -8.96 -4.06 -18.52
CA THR A 39 -9.41 -3.90 -17.13
C THR A 39 -10.86 -4.38 -16.96
N GLU A 40 -11.73 -4.02 -17.88
CA GLU A 40 -13.13 -4.45 -17.89
C GLU A 40 -13.27 -5.98 -18.08
N LYS A 41 -12.53 -6.57 -19.04
CA LYS A 41 -12.48 -8.01 -19.25
C LYS A 41 -11.96 -8.76 -18.03
N HIS A 42 -10.87 -8.27 -17.40
CA HIS A 42 -10.33 -8.86 -16.19
C HIS A 42 -11.39 -8.93 -15.08
N ARG A 43 -12.09 -7.81 -14.82
CA ARG A 43 -13.17 -7.75 -13.82
C ARG A 43 -14.33 -8.65 -14.16
N TYR A 44 -14.73 -8.69 -15.43
CA TYR A 44 -15.77 -9.60 -15.92
C TYR A 44 -15.40 -11.06 -15.67
N TYR A 45 -14.19 -11.49 -16.03
CA TYR A 45 -13.74 -12.86 -15.81
C TYR A 45 -13.64 -13.23 -14.33
N LEU A 46 -13.23 -12.31 -13.46
CA LEU A 46 -13.26 -12.53 -12.01
C LEU A 46 -14.68 -12.75 -11.49
N GLN A 47 -15.66 -12.01 -11.97
CA GLN A 47 -17.07 -12.19 -11.59
C GLN A 47 -17.63 -13.54 -12.05
N GLN A 48 -17.10 -14.10 -13.13
CA GLN A 48 -17.46 -15.41 -13.64
C GLN A 48 -16.61 -16.56 -13.07
N ASP A 49 -15.73 -16.29 -12.08
CA ASP A 49 -14.71 -17.21 -11.52
C ASP A 49 -13.77 -17.83 -12.57
N LEU A 50 -13.59 -17.14 -13.71
CA LEU A 50 -12.68 -17.52 -14.80
C LEU A 50 -11.28 -16.96 -14.57
N ARG A 51 -10.60 -17.42 -13.51
CA ARG A 51 -9.33 -16.85 -13.03
C ARG A 51 -8.22 -16.87 -14.09
N ARG A 52 -8.09 -17.95 -14.88
CA ARG A 52 -7.06 -18.05 -15.93
C ARG A 52 -7.22 -16.97 -17.00
N ASP A 53 -8.47 -16.66 -17.39
CA ASP A 53 -8.74 -15.63 -18.38
C ASP A 53 -8.51 -14.22 -17.76
N ALA A 54 -8.90 -14.01 -16.51
CA ALA A 54 -8.57 -12.80 -15.78
C ALA A 54 -7.06 -12.58 -15.69
N ASP A 55 -6.28 -13.58 -15.32
CA ASP A 55 -4.82 -13.50 -15.24
C ASP A 55 -4.16 -13.20 -16.60
N ARG A 56 -4.73 -13.73 -17.70
CA ARG A 56 -4.27 -13.41 -19.08
C ARG A 56 -4.45 -11.92 -19.38
N GLU A 57 -5.61 -11.35 -19.07
CA GLU A 57 -5.85 -9.92 -19.26
C GLU A 57 -4.89 -9.08 -18.40
N LYS A 58 -4.72 -9.43 -17.12
CA LYS A 58 -3.79 -8.77 -16.20
C LYS A 58 -2.35 -8.81 -16.71
N SER A 59 -1.88 -9.97 -17.17
CA SER A 59 -0.50 -10.13 -17.65
C SER A 59 -0.22 -9.37 -18.95
N GLY A 60 -1.25 -9.11 -19.76
CA GLY A 60 -1.16 -8.30 -20.98
C GLY A 60 -1.32 -6.81 -20.77
N CYS A 61 -1.58 -6.33 -19.55
CA CYS A 61 -1.60 -4.91 -19.26
C CYS A 61 -0.20 -4.31 -19.29
N PRO A 62 -0.03 -3.06 -19.75
CA PRO A 62 1.21 -2.33 -19.57
C PRO A 62 1.61 -2.28 -18.09
N CYS A 63 2.91 -2.27 -17.84
CA CYS A 63 3.46 -2.17 -16.49
C CYS A 63 4.68 -1.25 -16.48
N PHE A 64 4.99 -0.67 -15.34
CA PHE A 64 6.09 0.27 -15.20
C PHE A 64 6.94 -0.03 -13.98
N ALA A 65 8.20 0.36 -14.03
CA ALA A 65 9.09 0.30 -12.88
C ALA A 65 8.94 1.57 -12.06
N VAL A 66 8.52 1.43 -10.79
CA VAL A 66 8.25 2.58 -9.94
C VAL A 66 9.52 3.22 -9.41
N ALA A 67 10.43 2.40 -8.87
CA ALA A 67 11.59 2.88 -8.12
C ALA A 67 12.83 3.12 -8.98
N VAL A 68 12.95 2.45 -10.11
CA VAL A 68 14.16 2.45 -10.96
C VAL A 68 13.82 2.56 -12.43
N CYS A 69 14.78 3.06 -13.22
CA CYS A 69 14.77 2.98 -14.68
C CYS A 69 15.65 1.84 -15.12
N PHE A 70 15.27 1.20 -16.22
CA PHE A 70 15.99 0.09 -16.81
C PHE A 70 16.48 0.42 -18.23
N GLU A 71 17.62 -0.18 -18.58
CA GLU A 71 18.17 -0.18 -19.93
C GLU A 71 18.64 -1.58 -20.30
N GLY A 72 18.18 -2.11 -21.45
CA GLY A 72 18.55 -3.42 -21.97
C GLY A 72 18.05 -4.65 -21.21
N GLY A 73 17.10 -4.47 -20.29
CA GLY A 73 16.51 -5.54 -19.48
C GLY A 73 15.75 -5.03 -18.28
N LYS A 74 15.36 -5.90 -17.36
CA LYS A 74 14.61 -5.54 -16.14
C LYS A 74 15.11 -6.25 -14.88
N THR A 75 16.37 -6.62 -14.87
CA THR A 75 17.03 -7.17 -13.68
C THR A 75 17.87 -6.09 -12.99
N ARG A 76 18.43 -6.42 -11.83
CA ARG A 76 19.22 -5.49 -11.03
C ARG A 76 20.44 -4.92 -11.75
N GLU A 77 21.00 -5.69 -12.70
CA GLU A 77 22.15 -5.29 -13.51
C GLU A 77 21.79 -4.22 -14.54
N HIS A 78 20.53 -4.18 -14.97
CA HIS A 78 20.02 -3.27 -16.00
C HIS A 78 19.47 -1.96 -15.44
N ILE A 79 19.62 -1.71 -14.12
CA ILE A 79 19.23 -0.44 -13.53
C ILE A 79 20.19 0.66 -13.97
N CYS A 80 19.67 1.66 -14.69
CA CYS A 80 20.43 2.83 -15.14
C CYS A 80 20.23 4.04 -14.23
N ALA A 81 19.08 4.18 -13.56
CA ALA A 81 18.80 5.31 -12.65
C ALA A 81 17.73 4.95 -11.60
N TRP A 82 17.66 5.76 -10.54
CA TRP A 82 16.57 5.79 -9.57
C TRP A 82 15.56 6.86 -9.95
N THR A 83 14.26 6.54 -9.88
CA THR A 83 13.18 7.47 -10.22
C THR A 83 12.91 8.49 -9.11
N GLY A 84 13.30 8.21 -7.87
CA GLY A 84 12.89 8.96 -6.67
C GLY A 84 11.43 8.76 -6.30
N TYR A 85 10.86 7.62 -6.66
CA TYR A 85 9.50 7.21 -6.28
C TYR A 85 9.51 5.90 -5.51
N THR A 86 8.45 5.70 -4.71
CA THR A 86 8.14 4.42 -4.06
C THR A 86 6.67 4.11 -4.18
N LEU A 87 6.32 2.84 -3.93
CA LEU A 87 5.00 2.27 -4.12
C LEU A 87 4.40 1.81 -2.80
N VAL A 88 3.10 2.06 -2.62
CA VAL A 88 2.25 1.37 -1.66
C VAL A 88 1.18 0.61 -2.43
N ASP A 89 1.00 -0.66 -2.13
CA ASP A 89 -0.05 -1.52 -2.72
C ASP A 89 -1.01 -1.95 -1.61
N LEU A 90 -2.23 -1.47 -1.66
CA LEU A 90 -3.30 -1.80 -0.73
C LEU A 90 -4.26 -2.75 -1.43
N ASP A 91 -4.23 -4.01 -1.06
CA ASP A 91 -5.05 -5.06 -1.67
C ASP A 91 -6.23 -5.46 -0.77
N HIS A 92 -7.21 -6.14 -1.36
CA HIS A 92 -8.35 -6.73 -0.67
C HIS A 92 -9.21 -5.73 0.14
N ILE A 93 -9.34 -4.51 -0.37
CA ILE A 93 -10.19 -3.49 0.26
C ILE A 93 -11.65 -3.86 0.02
N ALA A 94 -12.44 -3.92 1.09
CA ALA A 94 -13.86 -4.15 1.00
C ALA A 94 -14.55 -3.02 0.19
N PRO A 95 -15.50 -3.34 -0.72
CA PRO A 95 -16.09 -2.35 -1.62
C PRO A 95 -16.65 -1.13 -0.91
N GLU A 96 -17.27 -1.31 0.24
CA GLU A 96 -17.85 -0.24 1.07
C GLU A 96 -16.81 0.70 1.67
N ARG A 97 -15.54 0.27 1.75
CA ARG A 97 -14.42 1.07 2.28
C ARG A 97 -13.64 1.80 1.19
N MET A 98 -13.76 1.39 -0.09
CA MET A 98 -12.98 1.93 -1.20
C MET A 98 -13.05 3.46 -1.28
N ALA A 99 -14.25 4.04 -1.29
CA ALA A 99 -14.44 5.49 -1.44
C ALA A 99 -13.83 6.27 -0.26
N ALA A 100 -14.06 5.81 0.98
CA ALA A 100 -13.50 6.45 2.17
C ALA A 100 -11.97 6.34 2.21
N THR A 101 -11.42 5.19 1.82
CA THR A 101 -9.97 4.96 1.74
C THR A 101 -9.32 5.87 0.70
N LEU A 102 -9.89 5.96 -0.51
CA LEU A 102 -9.41 6.87 -1.56
C LEU A 102 -9.45 8.33 -1.10
N THR A 103 -10.51 8.76 -0.41
CA THR A 103 -10.62 10.12 0.12
C THR A 103 -9.48 10.44 1.08
N LEU A 104 -9.15 9.52 2.01
CA LEU A 104 -8.04 9.70 2.95
C LEU A 104 -6.70 9.78 2.22
N ILE A 105 -6.46 8.89 1.26
CA ILE A 105 -5.22 8.84 0.47
C ILE A 105 -5.06 10.11 -0.36
N CYS A 106 -6.10 10.55 -1.08
CA CYS A 106 -6.04 11.74 -1.94
C CYS A 106 -5.89 13.04 -1.16
N ALA A 107 -6.31 13.09 0.10
CA ALA A 107 -6.11 14.24 0.98
C ALA A 107 -4.70 14.29 1.61
N ASP A 108 -3.92 13.23 1.51
CA ASP A 108 -2.60 13.16 2.12
C ASP A 108 -1.55 13.90 1.30
N LYS A 109 -0.71 14.68 1.98
CA LYS A 109 0.32 15.54 1.35
C LYS A 109 1.42 14.80 0.60
N TYR A 110 1.65 13.52 0.92
CA TYR A 110 2.67 12.70 0.28
C TYR A 110 2.16 11.90 -0.92
N THR A 111 0.84 11.88 -1.15
CA THR A 111 0.25 11.17 -2.27
C THR A 111 0.51 11.93 -3.58
N LEU A 112 1.42 11.41 -4.38
CA LEU A 112 1.73 11.94 -5.72
C LEU A 112 0.73 11.44 -6.76
N MET A 113 0.45 10.13 -6.74
CA MET A 113 -0.53 9.48 -7.61
C MET A 113 -1.25 8.38 -6.84
N ALA A 114 -2.54 8.19 -7.07
CA ALA A 114 -3.28 7.05 -6.56
C ALA A 114 -4.32 6.59 -7.59
N TYR A 115 -4.44 5.27 -7.77
CA TYR A 115 -5.42 4.68 -8.69
C TYR A 115 -5.89 3.30 -8.21
N THR A 116 -7.08 2.93 -8.65
CA THR A 116 -7.67 1.63 -8.36
C THR A 116 -6.97 0.54 -9.17
N THR A 117 -6.60 -0.57 -8.52
CA THR A 117 -5.96 -1.72 -9.17
C THR A 117 -6.91 -2.45 -10.13
N ILE A 118 -6.36 -3.34 -10.97
CA ILE A 118 -7.12 -4.00 -12.03
C ILE A 118 -8.30 -4.82 -11.50
N SER A 119 -8.18 -5.41 -10.31
CA SER A 119 -9.27 -6.15 -9.66
C SER A 119 -10.45 -5.27 -9.23
N GLY A 120 -10.23 -3.97 -9.05
CA GLY A 120 -11.22 -3.06 -8.47
C GLY A 120 -11.28 -3.08 -6.94
N HIS A 121 -10.49 -3.94 -6.29
CA HIS A 121 -10.48 -4.13 -4.83
C HIS A 121 -9.15 -3.75 -4.18
N GLY A 122 -8.35 -2.93 -4.84
CA GLY A 122 -7.09 -2.43 -4.31
C GLY A 122 -6.81 -1.01 -4.78
N ILE A 123 -5.91 -0.34 -4.09
CA ILE A 123 -5.44 1.01 -4.42
C ILE A 123 -3.92 0.98 -4.48
N ARG A 124 -3.37 1.55 -5.54
CA ARG A 124 -1.94 1.74 -5.70
C ARG A 124 -1.59 3.19 -5.54
N ILE A 125 -0.60 3.46 -4.68
CA ILE A 125 -0.18 4.81 -4.32
C ILE A 125 1.29 4.98 -4.72
N ILE A 126 1.63 6.07 -5.37
CA ILE A 126 3.00 6.47 -5.65
C ILE A 126 3.33 7.70 -4.82
N CYS A 127 4.47 7.66 -4.15
CA CYS A 127 5.00 8.75 -3.35
C CYS A 127 6.39 9.17 -3.83
N ARG A 128 6.72 10.44 -3.64
CA ARG A 128 8.10 10.90 -3.81
C ARG A 128 8.95 10.54 -2.64
N ILE A 129 10.18 10.18 -2.93
CA ILE A 129 11.26 9.99 -1.96
C ILE A 129 12.47 10.81 -2.41
N ASP A 130 13.50 10.88 -1.57
CA ASP A 130 14.75 11.53 -1.96
C ASP A 130 15.40 10.85 -3.17
N ASP A 131 16.19 11.62 -3.89
CA ASP A 131 16.98 11.10 -5.00
C ASP A 131 18.07 10.17 -4.48
N LEU A 132 18.12 8.96 -5.02
CA LEU A 132 19.10 7.93 -4.68
C LEU A 132 20.20 7.81 -5.75
N ASN A 133 20.16 8.61 -6.81
CA ASN A 133 21.19 8.65 -7.82
C ASN A 133 22.49 9.21 -7.20
N GLY A 134 23.64 8.68 -7.64
CA GLY A 134 24.93 9.05 -7.09
C GLY A 134 25.33 8.35 -5.77
N ALA A 135 24.40 7.65 -5.10
CA ALA A 135 24.76 6.80 -3.97
C ALA A 135 25.39 5.49 -4.45
N GLU A 136 26.33 4.95 -3.66
CA GLU A 136 26.84 3.60 -3.89
C GLU A 136 25.70 2.59 -4.02
N LYS A 137 25.74 1.69 -5.02
CA LYS A 137 24.65 0.78 -5.38
C LYS A 137 24.07 0.04 -4.16
N GLY A 138 24.91 -0.52 -3.30
CA GLY A 138 24.46 -1.23 -2.10
C GLY A 138 23.80 -0.33 -1.06
N LYS A 139 24.25 0.92 -0.94
CA LYS A 139 23.67 1.94 -0.06
C LYS A 139 22.31 2.42 -0.57
N ALA A 140 22.18 2.66 -1.87
CA ALA A 140 20.92 3.06 -2.50
C ALA A 140 19.80 2.03 -2.25
N PHE A 141 20.06 0.73 -2.43
CA PHE A 141 19.08 -0.31 -2.13
C PHE A 141 18.68 -0.38 -0.66
N ARG A 142 19.62 -0.22 0.27
CA ARG A 142 19.31 -0.18 1.71
C ARG A 142 18.48 1.05 2.06
N GLN A 143 18.77 2.19 1.46
CA GLN A 143 18.04 3.43 1.67
C GLN A 143 16.63 3.33 1.08
N TYR A 144 16.47 2.82 -0.14
CA TYR A 144 15.17 2.53 -0.73
C TYR A 144 14.31 1.62 0.15
N ALA A 145 14.91 0.56 0.69
CA ALA A 145 14.19 -0.35 1.58
C ALA A 145 13.68 0.34 2.87
N LYS A 146 14.41 1.34 3.39
CA LYS A 146 13.93 2.17 4.52
C LYS A 146 12.74 3.04 4.12
N TYR A 147 12.84 3.73 2.97
CA TYR A 147 11.72 4.52 2.42
C TYR A 147 10.49 3.64 2.20
N PHE A 148 10.67 2.52 1.51
CA PHE A 148 9.57 1.59 1.27
C PHE A 148 8.85 1.19 2.57
N ASN A 149 9.60 0.73 3.57
CA ASN A 149 9.01 0.31 4.84
C ASN A 149 8.28 1.46 5.53
N GLN A 150 8.90 2.64 5.67
CA GLN A 150 8.28 3.76 6.38
C GLN A 150 7.06 4.33 5.65
N VAL A 151 7.09 4.42 4.31
CA VAL A 151 5.95 4.88 3.52
C VAL A 151 4.80 3.87 3.61
N ASN A 152 5.08 2.57 3.53
CA ASN A 152 4.06 1.55 3.66
C ASN A 152 3.46 1.49 5.09
N ASP A 153 4.29 1.59 6.13
CA ASP A 153 3.85 1.71 7.53
C ASP A 153 2.96 2.97 7.72
N TYR A 154 3.37 4.10 7.12
CA TYR A 154 2.61 5.35 7.17
C TYR A 154 1.21 5.21 6.58
N TYR A 155 1.09 4.72 5.34
CA TYR A 155 -0.21 4.55 4.69
C TYR A 155 -1.03 3.45 5.35
N SER A 156 -0.42 2.37 5.82
CA SER A 156 -1.13 1.35 6.61
C SER A 156 -1.75 1.94 7.88
N CYS A 157 -1.03 2.84 8.57
CA CYS A 157 -1.57 3.58 9.70
C CYS A 157 -2.69 4.56 9.30
N LEU A 158 -2.52 5.28 8.18
CA LEU A 158 -3.49 6.25 7.69
C LEU A 158 -4.84 5.59 7.38
N VAL A 159 -4.82 4.43 6.70
CA VAL A 159 -6.04 3.75 6.25
C VAL A 159 -6.57 2.71 7.23
N GLY A 160 -5.76 2.31 8.22
CA GLY A 160 -6.12 1.36 9.27
C GLY A 160 -6.07 -0.12 8.87
N PHE A 161 -5.32 -0.48 7.81
CA PHE A 161 -5.03 -1.87 7.41
C PHE A 161 -3.67 -1.98 6.71
N GLU A 162 -3.10 -3.18 6.64
CA GLU A 162 -1.74 -3.40 6.14
C GLU A 162 -1.64 -3.30 4.61
N SER A 163 -0.53 -2.75 4.12
CA SER A 163 -0.12 -2.78 2.71
C SER A 163 0.66 -4.06 2.39
N ASP A 164 0.75 -4.42 1.09
CA ASP A 164 1.54 -5.57 0.64
C ASP A 164 3.04 -5.32 0.79
N GLY A 165 3.64 -5.90 1.83
CA GLY A 165 5.07 -5.84 2.10
C GLY A 165 5.96 -6.56 1.07
N GLN A 166 5.40 -7.38 0.16
CA GLN A 166 6.17 -8.08 -0.88
C GLN A 166 6.68 -7.13 -1.96
N CYS A 167 6.10 -5.93 -2.09
CA CYS A 167 6.51 -4.90 -3.05
C CYS A 167 7.85 -4.22 -2.72
N LYS A 168 8.57 -4.65 -1.69
CA LYS A 168 9.85 -4.08 -1.22
C LYS A 168 10.99 -4.13 -2.24
N ASN A 169 10.92 -5.00 -3.24
CA ASN A 169 11.96 -5.10 -4.26
C ASN A 169 11.90 -3.90 -5.21
N ALA A 170 12.96 -3.08 -5.25
CA ALA A 170 13.06 -1.90 -6.11
C ALA A 170 12.92 -2.22 -7.62
N THR A 171 13.25 -3.44 -8.05
CA THR A 171 13.11 -3.87 -9.45
C THR A 171 11.70 -4.38 -9.79
N ARG A 172 10.77 -4.37 -8.81
CA ARG A 172 9.40 -4.82 -9.04
C ARG A 172 8.69 -3.89 -10.01
N ILE A 173 8.05 -4.50 -11.01
CA ILE A 173 7.19 -3.80 -11.97
C ILE A 173 5.76 -3.79 -11.47
N SER A 174 5.09 -2.66 -11.69
CA SER A 174 3.72 -2.40 -11.28
C SER A 174 2.81 -2.37 -12.51
N GLY A 175 1.79 -3.22 -12.55
CA GLY A 175 0.82 -3.24 -13.64
C GLY A 175 -0.12 -2.04 -13.61
N LEU A 176 -0.43 -1.51 -14.78
CA LEU A 176 -1.43 -0.47 -14.94
C LEU A 176 -2.84 -1.05 -14.94
N ALA A 177 -3.79 -0.25 -14.55
CA ALA A 177 -5.23 -0.51 -14.68
C ALA A 177 -5.94 0.77 -15.11
N SER A 178 -7.04 0.64 -15.84
CA SER A 178 -7.82 1.83 -16.21
C SER A 178 -8.58 2.36 -14.99
N ASP A 179 -8.35 3.63 -14.72
CA ASP A 179 -9.06 4.40 -13.69
C ASP A 179 -9.31 5.83 -14.19
N PRO A 180 -10.54 6.15 -14.66
CA PRO A 180 -10.88 7.50 -15.10
C PRO A 180 -10.74 8.57 -14.00
N HIS A 181 -10.71 8.14 -12.73
CA HIS A 181 -10.62 9.00 -11.55
C HIS A 181 -9.22 8.97 -10.90
N VAL A 182 -8.19 8.51 -11.63
CA VAL A 182 -6.82 8.51 -11.13
C VAL A 182 -6.47 9.86 -10.52
N TYR A 183 -6.02 9.84 -9.27
CA TYR A 183 -5.55 11.04 -8.59
C TYR A 183 -4.10 11.33 -8.98
N TYR A 184 -3.79 12.60 -9.25
CA TYR A 184 -2.43 13.05 -9.51
C TYR A 184 -2.20 14.44 -8.94
N ASN A 185 -1.21 14.58 -8.06
CA ASN A 185 -0.80 15.84 -7.45
C ASN A 185 0.69 16.09 -7.71
N PRO A 186 1.07 16.83 -8.78
CA PRO A 186 2.47 17.11 -9.07
C PRO A 186 3.18 17.94 -8.00
N SER A 187 2.43 18.56 -7.08
CA SER A 187 2.96 19.33 -5.95
C SER A 187 3.06 18.53 -4.65
N ALA A 188 2.82 17.19 -4.69
CA ALA A 188 2.95 16.35 -3.51
C ALA A 188 4.34 16.49 -2.88
N ALA A 189 4.40 16.54 -1.55
CA ALA A 189 5.63 16.62 -0.79
C ALA A 189 6.45 15.33 -0.92
N SER A 190 7.78 15.42 -0.90
CA SER A 190 8.64 14.24 -0.75
C SER A 190 8.52 13.69 0.67
N PHE A 191 8.43 12.37 0.77
CA PHE A 191 8.45 11.69 2.05
C PHE A 191 9.86 11.75 2.64
N VAL A 192 9.97 12.21 3.89
CA VAL A 192 11.24 12.35 4.60
C VAL A 192 11.39 11.17 5.57
N LEU A 193 12.53 10.46 5.49
CA LEU A 193 12.85 9.41 6.46
C LEU A 193 12.90 9.97 7.88
N GLN A 194 12.28 9.26 8.80
CA GLN A 194 12.27 9.58 10.21
C GLN A 194 13.15 8.59 10.97
N ASP A 195 13.84 9.07 12.00
CA ASP A 195 14.64 8.23 12.88
C ASP A 195 13.77 7.36 13.82
N SER A 196 12.49 7.70 13.95
CA SER A 196 11.47 6.95 14.69
C SER A 196 10.23 6.70 13.83
N PRO A 197 9.43 5.63 14.06
CA PRO A 197 8.23 5.34 13.29
C PRO A 197 7.23 6.50 13.34
N ILE A 198 6.80 6.98 12.17
CA ILE A 198 5.82 8.08 12.08
C ILE A 198 4.42 7.53 12.30
N ALA A 199 3.70 8.07 13.27
CA ALA A 199 2.24 8.05 13.25
C ALA A 199 1.75 9.24 12.38
N PRO A 200 0.81 9.05 11.42
CA PRO A 200 0.25 10.14 10.64
C PRO A 200 -0.40 11.17 11.56
N GLN A 201 0.02 12.43 11.45
CA GLN A 201 -0.66 13.52 12.14
C GLN A 201 -1.90 13.91 11.34
N PRO A 202 -3.07 14.04 11.96
CA PRO A 202 -4.22 14.65 11.30
C PRO A 202 -3.86 16.09 10.91
N GLN A 203 -4.19 16.48 9.67
CA GLN A 203 -4.00 17.86 9.23
C GLN A 203 -4.77 18.79 10.17
N ASP A 204 -4.06 19.76 10.73
CA ASP A 204 -4.59 20.78 11.62
C ASP A 204 -5.63 21.67 10.92
N SER A 205 -6.89 21.43 11.26
CA SER A 205 -7.79 22.55 11.53
C SER A 205 -7.69 22.80 13.04
N ALA A 206 -7.19 23.96 13.42
CA ALA A 206 -6.88 24.35 14.77
C ALA A 206 -7.97 23.95 15.79
N SER A 207 -7.61 23.12 16.76
CA SER A 207 -8.21 23.09 18.10
C SER A 207 -7.44 22.13 19.00
N GLU A 208 -7.16 22.60 20.16
CA GLU A 208 -6.43 22.13 21.31
C GLU A 208 -6.43 20.62 21.61
N ALA A 209 -5.30 20.18 22.16
CA ALA A 209 -4.99 18.83 22.62
C ALA A 209 -6.11 18.18 23.47
N VAL A 210 -6.61 17.02 22.96
CA VAL A 210 -7.27 16.03 23.82
C VAL A 210 -6.73 14.64 23.43
N PRO A 211 -5.96 13.97 24.27
CA PRO A 211 -5.47 12.63 24.03
C PRO A 211 -6.54 11.63 24.40
N THR A 212 -7.53 11.32 23.53
CA THR A 212 -8.57 10.40 24.02
C THR A 212 -9.40 9.66 22.96
N LYS A 213 -9.38 10.01 21.67
CA LYS A 213 -10.29 9.34 20.71
C LYS A 213 -9.76 7.99 20.21
N ARG A 214 -8.43 7.82 20.09
CA ARG A 214 -7.81 6.59 19.57
C ARG A 214 -7.85 5.45 20.59
N ASN A 215 -7.57 5.75 21.87
CA ASN A 215 -7.70 4.76 22.95
C ASN A 215 -9.16 4.34 23.17
N LYS A 216 -10.13 5.26 23.13
CA LYS A 216 -11.55 4.93 23.30
C LYS A 216 -12.11 3.99 22.22
N ARG A 217 -11.60 4.07 20.98
CA ARG A 217 -12.02 3.14 19.92
C ARG A 217 -11.43 1.74 20.14
N LEU A 218 -10.15 1.65 20.45
CA LEU A 218 -9.49 0.36 20.77
C LEU A 218 -10.17 -0.29 21.98
N GLU A 219 -10.40 0.46 23.06
CA GLU A 219 -11.12 -0.02 24.25
C GLU A 219 -12.53 -0.56 23.94
N LYS A 220 -13.27 0.13 23.03
CA LYS A 220 -14.59 -0.35 22.62
C LYS A 220 -14.51 -1.66 21.83
N VAL A 221 -13.52 -1.77 20.93
CA VAL A 221 -13.32 -2.97 20.13
C VAL A 221 -12.84 -4.12 21.02
N VAL A 222 -11.92 -3.87 21.94
CA VAL A 222 -11.46 -4.85 22.93
C VAL A 222 -12.63 -5.37 23.76
N LYS A 223 -13.44 -4.49 24.34
CA LYS A 223 -14.63 -4.90 25.11
C LYS A 223 -15.64 -5.71 24.30
N ALA A 224 -15.80 -5.40 23.01
CA ALA A 224 -16.67 -6.20 22.15
C ALA A 224 -16.08 -7.60 21.88
N ALA A 225 -14.77 -7.68 21.67
CA ALA A 225 -14.06 -8.94 21.47
C ALA A 225 -14.05 -9.79 22.75
N GLU A 226 -13.84 -9.18 23.93
CA GLU A 226 -13.92 -9.85 25.23
C GLU A 226 -15.28 -10.49 25.47
N ARG A 227 -16.37 -9.76 25.19
CA ARG A 227 -17.74 -10.30 25.31
C ARG A 227 -17.97 -11.52 24.42
N LEU A 228 -17.50 -11.46 23.17
CA LEU A 228 -17.63 -12.60 22.25
C LEU A 228 -16.84 -13.83 22.76
N LEU A 229 -15.65 -13.62 23.31
CA LEU A 229 -14.86 -14.71 23.89
C LEU A 229 -15.53 -15.30 25.14
N GLU A 230 -16.12 -14.45 25.98
CA GLU A 230 -16.91 -14.89 27.14
C GLU A 230 -18.14 -15.70 26.72
N GLU A 231 -18.88 -15.27 25.70
CA GLU A 231 -20.03 -15.99 25.13
C GLU A 231 -19.63 -17.35 24.54
N GLU A 232 -18.40 -17.45 23.98
CA GLU A 232 -17.82 -18.70 23.48
C GLU A 232 -17.18 -19.56 24.58
N GLY A 233 -17.18 -19.10 25.84
CA GLY A 233 -16.59 -19.80 26.97
C GLY A 233 -15.06 -19.78 27.02
N VAL A 234 -14.44 -18.86 26.28
CA VAL A 234 -12.98 -18.69 26.20
C VAL A 234 -12.55 -17.56 27.14
N SER A 235 -11.81 -17.90 28.19
CA SER A 235 -11.28 -16.94 29.18
C SER A 235 -9.78 -17.03 29.29
N TYR A 236 -9.15 -15.90 29.67
CA TYR A 236 -7.72 -15.86 29.95
C TYR A 236 -7.45 -16.53 31.31
N CYS A 237 -6.98 -17.78 31.27
CA CYS A 237 -6.69 -18.56 32.47
C CYS A 237 -5.49 -19.49 32.25
N GLU A 238 -4.97 -20.03 33.33
CA GLU A 238 -3.81 -20.92 33.31
C GLU A 238 -4.04 -22.11 32.36
N HIS A 239 -3.08 -22.43 31.52
CA HIS A 239 -3.10 -23.40 30.40
C HIS A 239 -3.94 -23.01 29.15
N HIS A 240 -4.65 -21.88 29.14
CA HIS A 240 -5.42 -21.40 27.97
C HIS A 240 -5.00 -20.01 27.45
N HIS A 241 -3.87 -19.49 27.92
CA HIS A 241 -3.35 -18.17 27.52
C HIS A 241 -3.21 -18.05 26.01
N ASN A 242 -2.59 -19.04 25.36
CA ASN A 242 -2.32 -19.03 23.92
C ASN A 242 -3.62 -18.99 23.09
N GLU A 243 -4.63 -19.77 23.49
CA GLU A 243 -5.91 -19.80 22.79
C GLU A 243 -6.62 -18.46 22.92
N TYR A 244 -6.68 -17.89 24.12
CA TYR A 244 -7.33 -16.60 24.37
C TYR A 244 -6.65 -15.47 23.59
N VAL A 245 -5.31 -15.33 23.68
CA VAL A 245 -4.55 -14.26 23.00
C VAL A 245 -4.63 -14.40 21.48
N MET A 246 -4.58 -15.64 20.95
CA MET A 246 -4.73 -15.89 19.51
C MET A 246 -6.14 -15.48 19.03
N ARG A 247 -7.20 -15.90 19.73
CA ARG A 247 -8.58 -15.56 19.37
C ARG A 247 -8.87 -14.07 19.51
N MET A 248 -8.37 -13.43 20.58
CA MET A 248 -8.44 -12.00 20.77
C MET A 248 -7.76 -11.28 19.61
N GLY A 249 -6.56 -11.67 19.22
CA GLY A 249 -5.85 -11.12 18.05
C GLY A 249 -6.63 -11.24 16.75
N TYR A 250 -7.28 -12.38 16.54
CA TYR A 250 -8.15 -12.62 15.38
C TYR A 250 -9.37 -11.68 15.38
N LEU A 251 -10.07 -11.54 16.49
CA LEU A 251 -11.21 -10.63 16.64
C LEU A 251 -10.80 -9.16 16.46
N LEU A 252 -9.70 -8.74 17.09
CA LEU A 252 -9.18 -7.37 16.93
C LEU A 252 -8.87 -7.08 15.46
N ASN A 253 -8.31 -8.04 14.72
CA ASN A 253 -8.07 -7.91 13.29
C ASN A 253 -9.37 -7.82 12.50
N GLN A 254 -10.38 -8.64 12.78
CA GLN A 254 -11.71 -8.55 12.17
C GLN A 254 -12.36 -7.18 12.37
N TYR A 255 -12.18 -6.58 13.55
CA TYR A 255 -12.67 -5.22 13.86
C TYR A 255 -11.75 -4.10 13.32
N GLY A 256 -10.73 -4.44 12.52
CA GLY A 256 -9.86 -3.48 11.85
C GLY A 256 -8.84 -2.82 12.77
N VAL A 257 -8.42 -3.50 13.83
CA VAL A 257 -7.29 -3.08 14.67
C VAL A 257 -6.00 -3.56 14.01
N ALA A 258 -5.08 -2.63 13.71
CA ALA A 258 -3.80 -2.97 13.11
C ALA A 258 -2.99 -3.93 14.00
N ARG A 259 -2.31 -4.91 13.40
CA ARG A 259 -1.53 -5.95 14.11
C ARG A 259 -0.56 -5.38 15.14
N LYS A 260 0.20 -4.31 14.79
CA LYS A 260 1.12 -3.65 15.74
C LYS A 260 0.39 -3.08 16.96
N THR A 261 -0.81 -2.51 16.76
CA THR A 261 -1.65 -1.96 17.85
C THR A 261 -2.22 -3.08 18.72
N ALA A 262 -2.67 -4.17 18.09
CA ALA A 262 -3.16 -5.35 18.81
C ALA A 262 -2.02 -6.03 19.60
N ALA A 263 -0.83 -6.18 18.98
CA ALA A 263 0.34 -6.77 19.66
C ALA A 263 0.83 -5.91 20.82
N ALA A 264 0.90 -4.56 20.64
CA ALA A 264 1.28 -3.66 21.72
C ALA A 264 0.28 -3.70 22.89
N TRP A 265 -1.03 -3.72 22.56
CA TRP A 265 -2.07 -3.89 23.57
C TRP A 265 -1.97 -5.24 24.28
N ALA A 266 -1.74 -6.34 23.56
CA ALA A 266 -1.60 -7.67 24.15
C ALA A 266 -0.37 -7.76 25.06
N ALA A 267 0.78 -7.21 24.65
CA ALA A 267 1.98 -7.17 25.48
C ALA A 267 1.80 -6.36 26.78
N GLU A 268 0.96 -5.31 26.75
CA GLU A 268 0.64 -4.51 27.93
C GLU A 268 -0.32 -5.24 28.87
N HIS A 269 -1.29 -5.99 28.34
CA HIS A 269 -2.37 -6.60 29.11
C HIS A 269 -2.12 -8.07 29.50
N PHE A 270 -1.20 -8.72 28.80
CA PHE A 270 -0.82 -10.12 29.05
C PHE A 270 0.72 -10.26 29.18
N PRO A 271 1.31 -9.70 30.25
CA PRO A 271 2.77 -9.67 30.43
C PRO A 271 3.39 -11.06 30.60
N ASP A 272 2.57 -12.06 30.94
CA ASP A 272 2.99 -13.45 31.14
C ASP A 272 2.90 -14.29 29.86
N TYR A 273 2.56 -13.65 28.73
CA TYR A 273 2.50 -14.29 27.42
C TYR A 273 3.83 -14.06 26.69
N ASP A 274 4.63 -15.14 26.52
CA ASP A 274 5.89 -15.17 25.77
C ASP A 274 5.68 -15.53 24.28
#